data_eb0e12d8fffe6d240875966a4ad92a2a
#
_entry.id   eb0e12d8fffe6d240875966a4ad92a2a
#
_cell.length_a   1.000
_cell.length_b   1.000
_cell.length_c   1.000
_cell.angle_alpha   90.00
_cell.angle_beta   90.00
_cell.angle_gamma   90.00
#
_symmetry.space_group_name_H-M   'P 1'
#
loop_
_entity.id
_entity.type
_entity.pdbx_description
1 polymer ?
#
loop_
_entity_poly.entity_id
_entity_poly.type
_entity_poly.pdbx_seq_one_letter_code
_entity_poly.pdbx_strand_id
1 'polypeptide(L)'
;MPVPQRLESGQRLANNDLLNDFLATPTWQTTGPLTALAGGALTGATPRLLRGVNVVSTVATAGDSVVLRKAMAGAIVIVRNAGANAMQVFGESGDTINGTAGATGISVASGKSVIFFATSNSAWFSLLSA
;
A
#
# COMPACT_ATOMS: atom_id res chain seq x y z
N MET A 1 -7.27 -41.17 20.11
CA MET A 1 -7.15 -40.68 19.69
C MET A 1 -6.96 -40.07 19.28
N PRO A 2 -6.60 -39.93 19.28
CA PRO A 2 -6.34 -38.79 18.67
C PRO A 2 -7.41 -38.38 17.85
N VAL A 3 -8.45 -38.69 18.21
CA VAL A 3 -9.59 -38.36 17.49
C VAL A 3 -9.87 -36.90 17.47
N PRO A 4 -9.66 -36.17 18.57
CA PRO A 4 -9.78 -34.73 18.49
C PRO A 4 -8.92 -34.19 17.41
N GLN A 5 -7.79 -34.80 17.24
CA GLN A 5 -6.94 -34.39 16.16
C GLN A 5 -7.59 -34.60 14.82
N ARG A 6 -8.46 -35.57 14.70
CA ARG A 6 -9.07 -35.84 13.44
C ARG A 6 -10.09 -34.78 13.05
N LEU A 7 -10.91 -34.36 13.99
CA LEU A 7 -11.80 -33.25 13.74
C LEU A 7 -11.02 -31.99 13.49
N GLU A 8 -10.05 -31.78 14.37
CA GLU A 8 -9.18 -30.65 14.18
C GLU A 8 -8.45 -30.74 12.85
N SER A 9 -8.14 -31.94 12.42
CA SER A 9 -7.50 -32.13 11.14
C SER A 9 -8.39 -31.67 9.99
N GLY A 10 -9.68 -31.87 10.07
CA GLY A 10 -10.58 -31.37 9.04
C GLY A 10 -10.57 -29.87 8.95
N GLN A 11 -10.68 -29.20 10.08
CA GLN A 11 -10.58 -27.75 10.11
C GLN A 11 -9.20 -27.29 9.71
N ARG A 12 -8.20 -28.00 10.18
CA ARG A 12 -6.83 -27.66 9.88
C ARG A 12 -6.51 -27.80 8.41
N LEU A 13 -7.07 -28.81 7.77
CA LEU A 13 -6.89 -28.97 6.32
C LEU A 13 -7.51 -27.79 5.57
N ALA A 14 -8.69 -27.35 5.95
CA ALA A 14 -9.29 -26.19 5.32
C ALA A 14 -8.45 -24.94 5.53
N ASN A 15 -7.95 -24.74 6.75
CA ASN A 15 -7.07 -23.62 7.04
C ASN A 15 -5.75 -23.72 6.30
N ASN A 16 -5.20 -24.92 6.18
CA ASN A 16 -3.95 -25.13 5.45
C ASN A 16 -4.14 -24.89 3.96
N ASP A 17 -5.29 -25.26 3.42
CA ASP A 17 -5.58 -25.02 2.02
C ASP A 17 -5.63 -23.51 1.74
N LEU A 18 -6.29 -22.75 2.59
CA LEU A 18 -6.31 -21.29 2.45
C LEU A 18 -4.91 -20.70 2.57
N LEU A 19 -4.13 -21.18 3.53
CA LEU A 19 -2.78 -20.71 3.70
C LEU A 19 -1.89 -21.09 2.54
N ASN A 20 -2.01 -22.32 2.05
CA ASN A 20 -1.25 -22.79 0.90
C ASN A 20 -1.60 -22.03 -0.36
N ASP A 21 -2.87 -21.74 -0.57
CA ASP A 21 -3.29 -20.90 -1.69
C ASP A 21 -2.68 -19.52 -1.60
N PHE A 22 -2.71 -18.94 -0.42
CA PHE A 22 -2.11 -17.63 -0.20
C PHE A 22 -0.61 -17.64 -0.47
N LEU A 23 0.10 -18.67 0.00
CA LEU A 23 1.54 -18.78 -0.17
C LEU A 23 1.93 -19.15 -1.59
N ALA A 24 1.13 -19.98 -2.26
CA ALA A 24 1.41 -20.42 -3.62
C ALA A 24 1.08 -19.35 -4.65
N THR A 25 -0.03 -18.63 -4.43
CA THR A 25 -0.49 -17.55 -5.31
C THR A 25 -0.90 -16.38 -4.43
N PRO A 26 0.06 -15.67 -3.82
CA PRO A 26 -0.27 -14.60 -2.90
C PRO A 26 -1.13 -13.55 -3.60
N THR A 27 -2.30 -13.34 -3.06
CA THR A 27 -3.21 -12.31 -3.53
C THR A 27 -3.27 -11.23 -2.47
N TRP A 28 -2.79 -10.05 -2.80
CA TRP A 28 -2.83 -8.93 -1.90
C TRP A 28 -4.18 -8.26 -2.00
N GLN A 29 -4.63 -7.72 -0.88
CA GLN A 29 -5.87 -6.95 -0.89
C GLN A 29 -5.67 -5.68 -1.68
N THR A 30 -6.71 -5.32 -2.41
CA THR A 30 -6.74 -4.09 -3.21
C THR A 30 -7.64 -3.08 -2.52
N THR A 31 -7.21 -1.84 -2.48
CA THR A 31 -8.04 -0.71 -2.07
C THR A 31 -8.27 0.19 -3.27
N GLY A 32 -9.51 0.54 -3.47
CA GLY A 32 -9.93 1.44 -4.52
C GLY A 32 -11.41 1.28 -4.80
N PRO A 33 -11.97 2.25 -5.49
CA PRO A 33 -11.33 3.47 -5.99
C PRO A 33 -11.05 4.47 -4.85
N LEU A 34 -9.86 5.05 -4.87
CA LEU A 34 -9.50 6.11 -3.95
C LEU A 34 -9.53 7.45 -4.68
N THR A 35 -9.89 8.50 -3.94
CA THR A 35 -9.81 9.88 -4.42
C THR A 35 -8.70 10.58 -3.64
N ALA A 36 -7.73 11.15 -4.35
CA ALA A 36 -6.66 11.90 -3.72
C ALA A 36 -7.22 13.18 -3.08
N LEU A 37 -6.61 13.58 -1.96
CA LEU A 37 -7.04 14.79 -1.25
C LEU A 37 -6.69 16.03 -2.07
N ALA A 38 -7.69 16.85 -2.33
CA ALA A 38 -7.52 18.10 -3.05
C ALA A 38 -6.59 19.03 -2.28
N GLY A 39 -5.74 19.73 -3.03
CA GLY A 39 -4.81 20.73 -2.48
C GLY A 39 -3.46 20.17 -2.08
N GLY A 40 -3.24 18.85 -2.15
CA GLY A 40 -1.93 18.27 -1.98
C GLY A 40 -1.34 18.37 -0.58
N ALA A 41 -2.17 18.46 0.43
CA ALA A 41 -1.70 18.58 1.81
C ALA A 41 -1.58 17.22 2.47
N LEU A 42 -0.67 17.12 3.43
CA LEU A 42 -0.60 15.98 4.34
C LEU A 42 -1.36 16.35 5.61
N THR A 43 -2.58 15.85 5.72
CA THR A 43 -3.46 16.12 6.86
C THR A 43 -4.09 14.82 7.34
N GLY A 44 -4.89 14.89 8.40
CA GLY A 44 -5.65 13.74 8.87
C GLY A 44 -6.70 13.25 7.86
N ALA A 45 -7.08 14.08 6.88
CA ALA A 45 -8.03 13.74 5.83
C ALA A 45 -7.35 13.09 4.61
N THR A 46 -6.03 13.10 4.52
CA THR A 46 -5.31 12.49 3.39
C THR A 46 -5.55 10.99 3.38
N PRO A 47 -6.04 10.42 2.26
CA PRO A 47 -6.31 8.99 2.20
C PRO A 47 -5.06 8.16 2.43
N ARG A 48 -5.17 7.17 3.30
CA ARG A 48 -4.05 6.29 3.64
C ARG A 48 -4.04 5.05 2.75
N LEU A 49 -2.86 4.69 2.31
CA LEU A 49 -2.64 3.51 1.49
C LEU A 49 -2.35 2.34 2.43
N LEU A 50 -3.39 1.66 2.86
CA LEU A 50 -3.32 0.63 3.90
C LEU A 50 -3.15 -0.79 3.35
N ARG A 51 -3.53 -1.00 2.10
CA ARG A 51 -3.51 -2.33 1.48
C ARG A 51 -2.21 -2.56 0.73
N GLY A 52 -2.01 -3.80 0.28
CA GLY A 52 -0.87 -4.13 -0.56
C GLY A 52 -0.96 -3.44 -1.91
N VAL A 53 -2.13 -3.45 -2.53
CA VAL A 53 -2.36 -2.79 -3.82
C VAL A 53 -3.42 -1.72 -3.66
N ASN A 54 -3.12 -0.51 -4.12
CA ASN A 54 -4.00 0.64 -3.97
C ASN A 54 -4.19 1.30 -5.33
N VAL A 55 -5.44 1.57 -5.69
CA VAL A 55 -5.77 2.24 -6.94
C VAL A 55 -6.36 3.60 -6.63
N VAL A 56 -5.67 4.65 -7.05
CA VAL A 56 -6.15 6.03 -6.94
C VAL A 56 -6.78 6.40 -8.27
N SER A 57 -8.10 6.37 -8.32
CA SER A 57 -8.86 6.58 -9.55
C SER A 57 -9.12 8.04 -9.85
N THR A 58 -9.11 8.90 -8.84
CA THR A 58 -9.41 10.32 -9.00
C THR A 58 -8.29 11.16 -8.45
N VAL A 59 -7.64 11.90 -9.33
CA VAL A 59 -6.68 12.95 -9.02
C VAL A 59 -7.15 14.15 -9.83
N ALA A 60 -7.98 14.97 -9.20
CA ALA A 60 -8.69 16.06 -9.91
C ALA A 60 -7.75 17.17 -10.31
N THR A 61 -6.73 17.44 -9.50
CA THR A 61 -5.74 18.48 -9.76
C THR A 61 -4.36 17.92 -9.53
N ALA A 62 -3.39 18.40 -10.30
CA ALA A 62 -2.00 17.98 -10.12
C ALA A 62 -1.53 18.32 -8.70
N GLY A 63 -0.94 17.33 -8.04
CA GLY A 63 -0.48 17.49 -6.66
C GLY A 63 -1.46 17.04 -5.60
N ASP A 64 -2.69 16.70 -5.95
CA ASP A 64 -3.60 16.05 -4.99
C ASP A 64 -2.94 14.83 -4.38
N SER A 65 -3.22 14.51 -3.12
CA SER A 65 -2.34 13.67 -2.33
C SER A 65 -2.97 12.44 -1.72
N VAL A 66 -2.12 11.46 -1.50
CA VAL A 66 -2.37 10.28 -0.66
C VAL A 66 -1.17 10.10 0.26
N VAL A 67 -1.31 9.27 1.29
CA VAL A 67 -0.24 9.02 2.25
C VAL A 67 -0.04 7.53 2.46
N LEU A 68 1.22 7.11 2.52
CA LEU A 68 1.58 5.74 2.87
C LEU A 68 1.18 5.46 4.32
N ARG A 69 0.92 4.20 4.61
CA ARG A 69 0.82 3.76 5.99
C ARG A 69 2.16 3.97 6.70
N LYS A 70 2.15 3.89 8.03
CA LYS A 70 3.38 3.93 8.81
C LYS A 70 4.34 2.84 8.34
N ALA A 71 5.60 3.18 8.15
CA ALA A 71 6.60 2.23 7.72
C ALA A 71 6.77 1.12 8.75
N MET A 72 6.94 -0.09 8.25
CA MET A 72 7.22 -1.27 9.03
C MET A 72 8.18 -2.12 8.21
N ALA A 73 9.29 -2.52 8.78
CA ALA A 73 10.30 -3.29 8.06
C ALA A 73 9.67 -4.48 7.33
N GLY A 74 9.92 -4.61 6.04
CA GLY A 74 9.37 -5.66 5.19
C GLY A 74 8.01 -5.34 4.57
N ALA A 75 7.39 -4.22 4.90
CA ALA A 75 6.11 -3.83 4.30
C ALA A 75 6.30 -3.45 2.83
N ILE A 76 5.33 -3.82 2.01
CA ILE A 76 5.30 -3.46 0.59
C ILE A 76 3.92 -2.87 0.30
N VAL A 77 3.91 -1.73 -0.41
CA VAL A 77 2.69 -1.05 -0.82
C VAL A 77 2.83 -0.69 -2.29
N ILE A 78 1.88 -1.13 -3.09
CA ILE A 78 1.83 -0.81 -4.51
C ILE A 78 0.74 0.22 -4.72
N VAL A 79 1.04 1.25 -5.49
CA VAL A 79 0.11 2.35 -5.78
C VAL A 79 0.03 2.55 -7.28
N ARG A 80 -1.18 2.55 -7.79
CA ARG A 80 -1.46 2.90 -9.18
C ARG A 80 -2.16 4.25 -9.23
N ASN A 81 -1.60 5.19 -9.97
CA ASN A 81 -2.30 6.42 -10.28
C ASN A 81 -3.12 6.23 -11.56
N ALA A 82 -4.39 5.97 -11.41
CA ALA A 82 -5.34 5.86 -12.53
C ALA A 82 -6.08 7.18 -12.76
N GLY A 83 -5.75 8.22 -12.03
CA GLY A 83 -6.35 9.53 -12.19
C GLY A 83 -5.78 10.32 -13.36
N ALA A 84 -6.39 11.46 -13.65
CA ALA A 84 -6.05 12.26 -14.84
C ALA A 84 -4.78 13.10 -14.66
N ASN A 85 -4.35 13.33 -13.42
CA ASN A 85 -3.24 14.21 -13.11
C ASN A 85 -2.18 13.51 -12.26
N ALA A 86 -1.00 14.11 -12.16
CA ALA A 86 0.03 13.63 -11.24
C ALA A 86 -0.42 13.81 -9.80
N MET A 87 -0.21 12.80 -8.98
CA MET A 87 -0.51 12.86 -7.55
C MET A 87 0.75 12.91 -6.71
N GLN A 88 0.63 13.40 -5.48
CA GLN A 88 1.69 13.41 -4.50
C GLN A 88 1.47 12.28 -3.51
N VAL A 89 2.51 11.50 -3.26
CA VAL A 89 2.47 10.43 -2.24
C VAL A 89 3.36 10.82 -1.10
N PHE A 90 2.76 11.00 0.07
CA PHE A 90 3.49 11.35 1.29
C PHE A 90 3.79 10.11 2.12
N GLY A 91 4.80 10.21 2.98
CA GLY A 91 5.01 9.28 4.08
C GLY A 91 4.43 9.86 5.36
N GLU A 92 4.18 9.00 6.34
CA GLU A 92 3.74 9.42 7.67
C GLU A 92 4.81 10.27 8.36
N SER A 93 4.37 11.04 9.35
CA SER A 93 5.28 11.84 10.17
C SER A 93 6.36 10.96 10.79
N GLY A 94 7.61 11.37 10.63
CA GLY A 94 8.76 10.61 11.11
C GLY A 94 9.29 9.57 10.14
N ASP A 95 8.56 9.25 9.08
CA ASP A 95 9.04 8.33 8.06
C ASP A 95 9.75 9.09 6.95
N THR A 96 10.63 8.39 6.23
CA THR A 96 11.31 8.92 5.05
C THR A 96 10.90 8.14 3.82
N ILE A 97 11.01 8.76 2.66
CA ILE A 97 10.89 8.12 1.36
C ILE A 97 12.16 8.41 0.58
N ASN A 98 12.89 7.39 0.20
CA ASN A 98 14.18 7.52 -0.50
C ASN A 98 15.16 8.45 0.24
N GLY A 99 15.14 8.42 1.57
CA GLY A 99 16.03 9.22 2.41
C GLY A 99 15.55 10.65 2.63
N THR A 100 14.43 11.06 2.04
CA THR A 100 13.86 12.40 2.21
C THR A 100 12.65 12.32 3.14
N ALA A 101 12.41 13.37 3.91
CA ALA A 101 11.27 13.41 4.83
C ALA A 101 9.97 13.04 4.11
N GLY A 102 9.16 12.18 4.73
CA GLY A 102 7.90 11.73 4.14
C GLY A 102 6.95 12.88 3.79
N ALA A 103 7.01 13.96 4.53
CA ALA A 103 6.20 15.15 4.25
C ALA A 103 6.57 15.85 2.94
N THR A 104 7.74 15.56 2.38
CA THR A 104 8.10 16.04 1.04
C THR A 104 7.41 15.22 -0.04
N GLY A 105 7.30 13.92 0.18
CA GLY A 105 6.62 13.00 -0.72
C GLY A 105 7.32 12.81 -2.05
N ILE A 106 6.68 12.05 -2.91
CA ILE A 106 7.09 11.88 -4.30
C ILE A 106 5.89 12.06 -5.23
N SER A 107 6.16 12.51 -6.45
CA SER A 107 5.13 12.68 -7.46
C SER A 107 4.99 11.42 -8.30
N VAL A 108 3.77 11.00 -8.56
CA VAL A 108 3.46 9.86 -9.42
C VAL A 108 2.56 10.35 -10.55
N ALA A 109 3.08 10.35 -11.76
CA ALA A 109 2.35 10.85 -12.92
C ALA A 109 1.10 10.01 -13.22
N SER A 110 0.17 10.61 -13.92
CA SER A 110 -1.01 9.91 -14.41
C SER A 110 -0.62 8.64 -15.17
N GLY A 111 -1.32 7.55 -14.90
CA GLY A 111 -1.08 6.27 -15.57
C GLY A 111 0.13 5.50 -15.08
N LYS A 112 0.88 6.02 -14.12
CA LYS A 112 2.06 5.34 -13.59
C LYS A 112 1.74 4.59 -12.32
N SER A 113 2.59 3.64 -12.00
CA SER A 113 2.51 2.86 -10.76
C SER A 113 3.84 2.93 -10.03
N VAL A 114 3.80 2.77 -8.73
CA VAL A 114 4.99 2.79 -7.89
C VAL A 114 4.88 1.67 -6.86
N ILE A 115 6.01 1.02 -6.59
CA ILE A 115 6.13 0.04 -5.52
C ILE A 115 6.94 0.69 -4.42
N PHE A 116 6.36 0.76 -3.23
CA PHE A 116 7.08 1.19 -2.03
C PHE A 116 7.43 -0.03 -1.19
N PHE A 117 8.64 -0.07 -0.68
CA PHE A 117 9.05 -1.11 0.27
C PHE A 117 9.78 -0.46 1.43
N ALA A 118 9.51 -0.96 2.63
CA ALA A 118 10.11 -0.43 3.86
C ALA A 118 11.28 -1.32 4.28
N THR A 119 12.43 -0.72 4.48
CA THR A 119 13.62 -1.42 4.96
C THR A 119 13.78 -1.32 6.46
N SER A 120 13.01 -0.43 7.09
CA SER A 120 12.98 -0.26 8.54
C SER A 120 11.61 0.25 8.97
N ASN A 121 11.43 0.46 10.26
CA ASN A 121 10.15 0.98 10.78
C ASN A 121 9.96 2.49 10.54
N SER A 122 10.84 3.10 9.79
CA SER A 122 10.75 4.53 9.47
C SER A 122 11.23 4.91 8.08
N ALA A 123 11.58 3.94 7.24
CA ALA A 123 12.15 4.25 5.91
C ALA A 123 11.47 3.46 4.81
N TRP A 124 10.95 4.19 3.84
CA TRP A 124 10.42 3.68 2.59
C TRP A 124 11.39 3.95 1.45
N PHE A 125 11.40 3.04 0.50
CA PHE A 125 12.07 3.23 -0.80
C PHE A 125 11.07 2.93 -1.91
N SER A 126 11.31 3.49 -3.09
CA SER A 126 10.33 3.36 -4.18
C SER A 126 10.96 2.91 -5.47
N LEU A 127 10.17 2.19 -6.26
CA LEU A 127 10.45 1.85 -7.65
C LEU A 127 9.27 2.36 -8.47
N LEU A 128 9.54 3.27 -9.40
CA LEU A 128 8.52 3.89 -10.23
C LEU A 128 8.49 3.20 -11.59
N SER A 129 7.29 2.95 -12.10
CA SER A 129 7.16 2.42 -13.46
C SER A 129 7.61 3.46 -14.48
N ALA A 130 8.12 2.95 -15.56
CA ALA A 130 8.63 3.79 -16.64
C ALA A 130 7.52 4.61 -17.33
#